data_caf2ab9bf762257369ad020a5e3eca7a
#
_entry.id   caf2ab9bf762257369ad020a5e3eca7a
#
_cell.length_a   1.000
_cell.length_b   1.000
_cell.length_c   1.000
_cell.angle_alpha   90.00
_cell.angle_beta   90.00
_cell.angle_gamma   90.00
#
_symmetry.space_group_name_H-M   'P 1'
#
loop_
_entity.id
_entity.type
_entity.pdbx_description
1 polymer ?
#
loop_
_entity_poly.entity_id
_entity_poly.type
_entity_poly.pdbx_seq_one_letter_code
_entity_poly.pdbx_strand_id
1 'polypeptide(L)'
;MLFLYIHGFNSSPASYKAKVFQKFLADRYPEHDFVCPELSDYPSEAITQLTQIIENNLPDIALIGSSLGGFYATFLAQKYHLKAVLVNPAVNPHILPNDFLGKTTNYYTGREYELTTEHIEQLKQLLVDKSQ
;
A
#
# COMPACT_ATOMS: atom_id res chain seq x y z
N MET A 1 0.20 -16.87 9.93
CA MET A 1 0.86 -15.73 9.27
C MET A 1 -0.18 -14.68 8.94
N LEU A 2 0.15 -13.42 9.13
CA LEU A 2 -0.71 -12.31 8.71
C LEU A 2 -0.35 -11.86 7.30
N PHE A 3 -1.37 -11.73 6.44
CA PHE A 3 -1.20 -11.12 5.12
C PHE A 3 -1.72 -9.70 5.17
N LEU A 4 -0.83 -8.74 4.99
CA LEU A 4 -1.15 -7.31 4.98
C LEU A 4 -1.29 -6.86 3.53
N TYR A 5 -2.52 -6.50 3.14
CA TYR A 5 -2.81 -5.98 1.80
C TYR A 5 -2.74 -4.46 1.82
N ILE A 6 -1.94 -3.90 0.92
CA ILE A 6 -1.67 -2.47 0.84
C ILE A 6 -2.27 -1.94 -0.46
N HIS A 7 -3.36 -1.16 -0.35
CA HIS A 7 -4.03 -0.58 -1.51
C HIS A 7 -3.34 0.72 -1.97
N GLY A 8 -3.68 1.18 -3.17
CA GLY A 8 -3.12 2.39 -3.75
C GLY A 8 -4.01 3.63 -3.58
N PHE A 9 -3.66 4.70 -4.27
CA PHE A 9 -4.50 5.89 -4.36
C PHE A 9 -5.86 5.54 -4.97
N ASN A 10 -6.89 6.27 -4.54
CA ASN A 10 -8.26 6.08 -5.00
C ASN A 10 -8.77 4.65 -4.81
N SER A 11 -8.23 3.97 -3.81
CA SER A 11 -8.63 2.61 -3.46
C SER A 11 -8.98 2.52 -1.98
N SER A 12 -9.40 1.33 -1.55
CA SER A 12 -9.80 1.09 -0.18
C SER A 12 -9.82 -0.41 0.10
N PRO A 13 -10.03 -0.82 1.37
CA PRO A 13 -10.26 -2.23 1.68
C PRO A 13 -11.45 -2.85 0.94
N ALA A 14 -12.38 -2.01 0.43
CA ALA A 14 -13.54 -2.47 -0.33
C ALA A 14 -13.25 -2.72 -1.81
N SER A 15 -12.01 -2.50 -2.29
CA SER A 15 -11.67 -2.71 -3.69
C SER A 15 -11.86 -4.17 -4.10
N TYR A 16 -12.13 -4.36 -5.40
CA TYR A 16 -12.35 -5.70 -5.94
C TYR A 16 -11.15 -6.62 -5.69
N LYS A 17 -9.93 -6.12 -5.94
CA LYS A 17 -8.72 -6.94 -5.76
C LYS A 17 -8.52 -7.33 -4.29
N ALA A 18 -8.74 -6.42 -3.37
CA ALA A 18 -8.60 -6.73 -1.95
C ALA A 18 -9.61 -7.80 -1.52
N LYS A 19 -10.86 -7.69 -1.98
CA LYS A 19 -11.90 -8.68 -1.68
C LYS A 19 -11.59 -10.04 -2.27
N VAL A 20 -11.03 -10.09 -3.49
CA VAL A 20 -10.64 -11.34 -4.13
C VAL A 20 -9.54 -12.04 -3.33
N PHE A 21 -8.51 -11.32 -2.92
CA PHE A 21 -7.44 -11.89 -2.11
C PHE A 21 -7.95 -12.36 -0.75
N GLN A 22 -8.82 -11.57 -0.12
CA GLN A 22 -9.39 -11.94 1.18
C GLN A 22 -10.17 -13.25 1.08
N LYS A 23 -11.02 -13.37 0.06
CA LYS A 23 -11.81 -14.58 -0.14
C LYS A 23 -10.92 -15.78 -0.46
N PHE A 24 -9.93 -15.59 -1.32
CA PHE A 24 -9.01 -16.67 -1.68
C PHE A 24 -8.31 -17.23 -0.43
N LEU A 25 -7.79 -16.36 0.43
CA LEU A 25 -7.11 -16.78 1.64
C LEU A 25 -8.08 -17.45 2.62
N ALA A 26 -9.29 -16.92 2.78
CA ALA A 26 -10.27 -17.51 3.68
C ALA A 26 -10.68 -18.91 3.23
N ASP A 27 -10.81 -19.12 1.91
CA ASP A 27 -11.25 -20.40 1.35
C ASP A 27 -10.12 -21.45 1.32
N ARG A 28 -8.88 -21.02 1.02
CA ARG A 28 -7.74 -21.93 0.79
C ARG A 28 -6.83 -22.08 1.98
N TYR A 29 -6.67 -21.02 2.77
CA TYR A 29 -5.70 -20.95 3.87
C TYR A 29 -6.34 -20.30 5.09
N PRO A 30 -7.41 -20.90 5.65
CA PRO A 30 -8.17 -20.26 6.75
C PRO A 30 -7.36 -20.08 8.03
N GLU A 31 -6.21 -20.74 8.15
CA GLU A 31 -5.31 -20.60 9.30
C GLU A 31 -4.52 -19.29 9.27
N HIS A 32 -4.51 -18.58 8.13
CA HIS A 32 -3.82 -17.30 8.01
C HIS A 32 -4.80 -16.15 8.18
N ASP A 33 -4.32 -15.05 8.70
CA ASP A 33 -5.08 -13.82 8.85
C ASP A 33 -4.86 -12.89 7.66
N PHE A 34 -5.86 -12.06 7.38
CA PHE A 34 -5.80 -11.06 6.32
C PHE A 34 -6.26 -9.73 6.87
N VAL A 35 -5.49 -8.67 6.62
CA VAL A 35 -5.89 -7.31 6.96
C VAL A 35 -5.60 -6.37 5.80
N CYS A 36 -6.54 -5.48 5.51
CA CYS A 36 -6.38 -4.43 4.51
C CYS A 36 -6.85 -3.12 5.15
N PRO A 37 -5.95 -2.36 5.75
CA PRO A 37 -6.32 -1.10 6.40
C PRO A 37 -6.66 -0.03 5.38
N GLU A 38 -7.56 0.88 5.73
CA GLU A 38 -7.76 2.08 4.95
C GLU A 38 -6.61 3.05 5.23
N LEU A 39 -5.88 3.42 4.17
CA LEU A 39 -4.67 4.21 4.32
C LEU A 39 -4.93 5.70 4.12
N SER A 40 -4.14 6.51 4.80
CA SER A 40 -4.12 7.96 4.57
C SER A 40 -3.72 8.25 3.13
N ASP A 41 -4.20 9.37 2.60
CA ASP A 41 -3.80 9.88 1.29
C ASP A 41 -2.35 10.38 1.29
N TYR A 42 -1.81 10.70 2.46
CA TYR A 42 -0.44 11.18 2.60
C TYR A 42 0.51 9.99 2.81
N PRO A 43 1.51 9.84 1.92
CA PRO A 43 2.41 8.68 1.99
C PRO A 43 3.12 8.50 3.34
N SER A 44 3.56 9.58 3.98
CA SER A 44 4.23 9.45 5.27
C SER A 44 3.29 8.91 6.36
N GLU A 45 2.03 9.33 6.35
CA GLU A 45 1.04 8.82 7.29
C GLU A 45 0.68 7.38 6.99
N ALA A 46 0.54 7.03 5.70
CA ALA A 46 0.27 5.65 5.29
C ALA A 46 1.39 4.72 5.76
N ILE A 47 2.64 5.12 5.58
CA ILE A 47 3.79 4.33 6.05
C ILE A 47 3.77 4.16 7.56
N THR A 48 3.42 5.20 8.31
CA THR A 48 3.30 5.11 9.76
C THR A 48 2.23 4.10 10.17
N GLN A 49 1.06 4.13 9.51
CA GLN A 49 -0.01 3.17 9.76
C GLN A 49 0.46 1.74 9.52
N LEU A 50 1.12 1.51 8.38
CA LEU A 50 1.60 0.18 8.00
C LEU A 50 2.72 -0.31 8.91
N THR A 51 3.64 0.58 9.30
CA THR A 51 4.74 0.25 10.20
C THR A 51 4.23 -0.28 11.54
N GLN A 52 3.19 0.33 12.10
CA GLN A 52 2.62 -0.12 13.36
C GLN A 52 2.06 -1.54 13.24
N ILE A 53 1.37 -1.84 12.13
CA ILE A 53 0.84 -3.19 11.92
C ILE A 53 1.96 -4.20 11.77
N ILE A 54 3.00 -3.85 10.99
CA ILE A 54 4.13 -4.75 10.76
C ILE A 54 4.86 -5.05 12.07
N GLU A 55 5.20 -4.03 12.84
CA GLU A 55 5.98 -4.21 14.06
C GLU A 55 5.22 -5.01 15.13
N ASN A 56 3.89 -4.94 15.12
CA ASN A 56 3.07 -5.72 16.04
C ASN A 56 2.92 -7.19 15.63
N ASN A 57 3.36 -7.57 14.42
CA ASN A 57 3.15 -8.91 13.89
C ASN A 57 4.43 -9.62 13.42
N LEU A 58 5.59 -9.01 13.61
CA LEU A 58 6.86 -9.63 13.25
C LEU A 58 7.11 -10.89 14.07
N PRO A 59 7.79 -11.89 13.50
CA PRO A 59 8.27 -12.00 12.12
C PRO A 59 7.27 -12.65 11.16
N ASP A 60 6.05 -12.92 11.59
CA ASP A 60 5.10 -13.78 10.90
C ASP A 60 4.10 -12.99 10.07
N ILE A 61 4.63 -12.19 9.14
CA ILE A 61 3.84 -11.32 8.28
C ILE A 61 4.41 -11.30 6.86
N ALA A 62 3.51 -11.25 5.86
CA ALA A 62 3.85 -11.06 4.46
C ALA A 62 3.01 -9.93 3.88
N LEU A 63 3.51 -9.28 2.83
CA LEU A 63 2.88 -8.10 2.25
C LEU A 63 2.31 -8.42 0.87
N ILE A 64 1.16 -7.82 0.55
CA ILE A 64 0.58 -7.83 -0.80
C ILE A 64 0.33 -6.37 -1.16
N GLY A 65 0.98 -5.86 -2.20
CA GLY A 65 0.85 -4.48 -2.60
C GLY A 65 0.30 -4.33 -4.01
N SER A 66 -0.67 -3.41 -4.19
CA SER A 66 -1.31 -3.14 -5.47
C SER A 66 -1.10 -1.68 -5.85
N SER A 67 -0.66 -1.41 -7.08
CA SER A 67 -0.37 -0.07 -7.60
C SER A 67 0.59 0.68 -6.69
N LEU A 68 0.20 1.84 -6.14
CA LEU A 68 1.00 2.58 -5.17
C LEU A 68 1.28 1.75 -3.91
N GLY A 69 0.35 0.88 -3.52
CA GLY A 69 0.57 -0.05 -2.42
C GLY A 69 1.74 -0.98 -2.69
N GLY A 70 2.00 -1.33 -3.95
CA GLY A 70 3.19 -2.08 -4.34
C GLY A 70 4.48 -1.31 -4.09
N PHE A 71 4.47 -0.01 -4.30
CA PHE A 71 5.61 0.84 -3.97
C PHE A 71 5.86 0.86 -2.45
N TYR A 72 4.82 1.02 -1.66
CA TYR A 72 4.92 0.95 -0.20
C TYR A 72 5.42 -0.42 0.27
N ALA A 73 4.88 -1.50 -0.33
CA ALA A 73 5.30 -2.86 0.02
C ALA A 73 6.79 -3.08 -0.27
N THR A 74 7.30 -2.56 -1.39
CA THR A 74 8.72 -2.67 -1.74
C THR A 74 9.59 -2.00 -0.67
N PHE A 75 9.24 -0.79 -0.27
CA PHE A 75 9.97 -0.06 0.77
C PHE A 75 9.96 -0.84 2.09
N LEU A 76 8.80 -1.29 2.52
CA LEU A 76 8.64 -1.97 3.80
C LEU A 76 9.25 -3.37 3.79
N ALA A 77 9.15 -4.09 2.67
CA ALA A 77 9.75 -5.41 2.55
C ALA A 77 11.27 -5.34 2.67
N GLN A 78 11.91 -4.33 2.09
CA GLN A 78 13.34 -4.13 2.25
C GLN A 78 13.71 -3.73 3.67
N LYS A 79 12.95 -2.83 4.27
CA LYS A 79 13.24 -2.33 5.62
C LYS A 79 13.16 -3.45 6.66
N TYR A 80 12.17 -4.33 6.54
CA TYR A 80 11.92 -5.38 7.54
C TYR A 80 12.29 -6.78 7.06
N HIS A 81 12.86 -6.93 5.87
CA HIS A 81 13.24 -8.21 5.28
C HIS A 81 12.05 -9.18 5.18
N LEU A 82 10.94 -8.68 4.63
CA LEU A 82 9.70 -9.45 4.50
C LEU A 82 9.47 -9.90 3.06
N LYS A 83 8.70 -10.95 2.89
CA LYS A 83 8.20 -11.38 1.59
C LYS A 83 7.06 -10.47 1.14
N ALA A 84 7.01 -10.17 -0.14
CA ALA A 84 5.95 -9.34 -0.71
C ALA A 84 5.55 -9.85 -2.09
N VAL A 85 4.24 -9.77 -2.38
CA VAL A 85 3.68 -10.00 -3.70
C VAL A 85 3.20 -8.65 -4.23
N LEU A 86 3.62 -8.31 -5.45
CA LEU A 86 3.30 -7.02 -6.05
C LEU A 86 2.35 -7.22 -7.23
N VAL A 87 1.28 -6.43 -7.27
CA VAL A 87 0.28 -6.47 -8.32
C VAL A 87 0.25 -5.10 -8.99
N ASN A 88 0.73 -5.02 -10.23
CA ASN A 88 0.85 -3.76 -10.98
C ASN A 88 1.48 -2.65 -10.13
N PRO A 89 2.69 -2.86 -9.57
CA PRO A 89 3.27 -1.89 -8.65
C PRO A 89 3.65 -0.60 -9.35
N ALA A 90 3.47 0.54 -8.65
CA ALA A 90 4.03 1.81 -9.07
C ALA A 90 5.48 1.86 -8.62
N VAL A 91 6.42 1.88 -9.57
CA VAL A 91 7.86 1.88 -9.23
C VAL A 91 8.45 3.28 -9.14
N ASN A 92 7.86 4.24 -9.85
CA ASN A 92 8.29 5.64 -9.82
C ASN A 92 7.07 6.56 -9.64
N PRO A 93 6.30 6.41 -8.54
CA PRO A 93 5.06 7.17 -8.36
C PRO A 93 5.28 8.66 -8.13
N HIS A 94 6.53 9.07 -7.84
CA HIS A 94 6.88 10.48 -7.68
C HIS A 94 7.01 11.21 -9.02
N ILE A 95 7.04 10.47 -10.15
CA ILE A 95 7.11 11.04 -11.49
C ILE A 95 5.69 11.09 -12.07
N LEU A 96 4.86 11.96 -11.50
CA LEU A 96 3.51 12.18 -12.01
C LEU A 96 3.48 13.43 -12.85
N PRO A 97 2.78 13.40 -14.03
CA PRO A 97 2.53 14.63 -14.77
C PRO A 97 1.77 15.65 -13.90
N ASN A 98 2.04 16.94 -14.11
CA ASN A 98 1.37 18.00 -13.35
C ASN A 98 -0.15 17.94 -13.47
N ASP A 99 -0.67 17.37 -14.55
CA ASP A 99 -2.11 17.22 -14.78
C ASP A 99 -2.79 16.34 -13.72
N PHE A 100 -2.03 15.48 -13.03
CA PHE A 100 -2.56 14.64 -11.97
C PHE A 100 -2.61 15.34 -10.60
N LEU A 101 -2.00 16.53 -10.49
CA LEU A 101 -2.08 17.32 -9.27
C LEU A 101 -3.45 18.01 -9.20
N GLY A 102 -3.98 18.15 -8.00
CA GLY A 102 -5.24 18.82 -7.75
C GLY A 102 -6.23 17.94 -7.02
N LYS A 103 -7.49 18.37 -7.03
CA LYS A 103 -8.55 17.66 -6.32
C LYS A 103 -8.92 16.38 -7.03
N THR A 104 -9.08 15.32 -6.26
CA THR A 104 -9.52 14.03 -6.76
C THR A 104 -10.47 13.40 -5.76
N THR A 105 -11.26 12.42 -6.22
CA THR A 105 -12.24 11.74 -5.39
C THR A 105 -11.91 10.25 -5.34
N ASN A 106 -11.91 9.68 -4.14
CA ASN A 106 -11.78 8.24 -3.97
C ASN A 106 -13.11 7.57 -4.31
N TYR A 107 -13.14 6.77 -5.36
CA TYR A 107 -14.37 6.14 -5.86
C TYR A 107 -15.01 5.16 -4.86
N TYR A 108 -14.22 4.57 -3.97
CA TYR A 108 -14.74 3.59 -3.01
C TYR A 108 -15.27 4.23 -1.74
N THR A 109 -14.63 5.30 -1.28
CA THR A 109 -15.00 5.96 -0.02
C THR A 109 -15.82 7.23 -0.23
N GLY A 110 -15.81 7.79 -1.45
CA GLY A 110 -16.41 9.07 -1.75
C GLY A 110 -15.64 10.27 -1.22
N ARG A 111 -14.49 10.04 -0.59
CA ARG A 111 -13.70 11.12 0.00
C ARG A 111 -12.97 11.91 -1.07
N GLU A 112 -13.07 13.24 -0.99
CA GLU A 112 -12.31 14.14 -1.83
C GLU A 112 -11.00 14.49 -1.13
N TYR A 113 -9.92 14.59 -1.90
CA TYR A 113 -8.63 15.06 -1.41
C TYR A 113 -7.89 15.77 -2.54
N GLU A 114 -6.85 16.51 -2.18
CA GLU A 114 -6.02 17.22 -3.15
C GLU A 114 -4.65 16.54 -3.27
N LEU A 115 -4.29 16.12 -4.48
CA LEU A 115 -2.96 15.58 -4.74
C LEU A 115 -2.02 16.76 -4.98
N THR A 116 -1.03 16.92 -4.10
CA THR A 116 -0.14 18.08 -4.07
C THR A 116 1.33 17.67 -4.25
N THR A 117 2.19 18.68 -4.40
CA THR A 117 3.63 18.45 -4.45
C THR A 117 4.16 17.83 -3.14
N GLU A 118 3.48 18.05 -2.02
CA GLU A 118 3.84 17.41 -0.76
C GLU A 118 3.72 15.89 -0.85
N HIS A 119 2.68 15.38 -1.50
CA HIS A 119 2.53 13.95 -1.75
C HIS A 119 3.72 13.41 -2.54
N ILE A 120 4.13 14.12 -3.57
CA ILE A 120 5.27 13.72 -4.42
C ILE A 120 6.56 13.71 -3.62
N GLU A 121 6.80 14.73 -2.79
CA GLU A 121 8.00 14.78 -1.96
C GLU A 121 8.04 13.64 -0.95
N GLN A 122 6.90 13.31 -0.35
CA GLN A 122 6.82 12.18 0.57
C GLN A 122 7.12 10.85 -0.14
N LEU A 123 6.65 10.69 -1.38
CA LEU A 123 6.94 9.50 -2.18
C LEU A 123 8.43 9.41 -2.52
N LYS A 124 9.08 10.53 -2.83
CA LYS A 124 10.52 10.55 -3.11
C LYS A 124 11.34 10.04 -1.93
N GLN A 125 10.91 10.33 -0.71
CA GLN A 125 11.61 9.90 0.49
C GLN A 125 11.55 8.38 0.69
N LEU A 126 10.63 7.70 0.02
CA LEU A 126 10.45 6.25 0.10
C LEU A 126 11.18 5.50 -1.00
N LEU A 127 11.91 6.19 -1.88
CA LEU A 127 12.63 5.53 -2.96
C LEU A 127 13.67 4.56 -2.42
N VAL A 128 13.63 3.34 -2.95
CA VAL A 128 14.54 2.28 -2.56
C VAL A 128 15.72 2.28 -3.51
N ASP A 129 16.92 2.18 -2.98
CA ASP A 129 18.13 2.08 -3.79
C ASP A 129 18.13 0.75 -4.54
N LYS A 130 18.15 0.85 -5.88
CA LYS A 130 18.10 -0.34 -6.76
C LYS A 130 19.39 -1.16 -6.72
N SER A 131 20.45 -0.62 -6.13
CA SER A 131 21.72 -1.34 -6.00
C SER A 131 21.74 -2.31 -4.82
N GLN A 132 20.73 -2.27 -3.99
CA GLN A 132 20.63 -3.15 -2.82
C GLN A 132 19.93 -4.47 -3.12
#